data_4c13ae7e1f2025009095510551266b40
#
_entry.id   4c13ae7e1f2025009095510551266b40
#
_cell.length_a   1.000
_cell.length_b   1.000
_cell.length_c   1.000
_cell.angle_alpha   90.00
_cell.angle_beta   90.00
_cell.angle_gamma   90.00
#
_symmetry.space_group_name_H-M   'P 1'
#
loop_
_entity.id
_entity.type
_entity.pdbx_description
1 polymer ?
#
loop_
_entity_poly.entity_id
_entity_poly.type
_entity_poly.pdbx_seq_one_letter_code
_entity_poly.pdbx_strand_id
1 'polypeptide(L)'
;EMCIRDRAEIEDVIGIDAEDAPQISAKSGLNVEQVLKQIVEKIPSPEGDKNAPLQGLIFDSMYDAYKGVIIFTRIKEGTIKVGTKMKMMATGESAEVVEVGTFGAGRFNPCDELTAGMVGYVTASLKNVQGTRVGDTITDADDPCAEPLPGYKKVNPMVYCGPVSYTHLR
;
A
#
# COMPACT_ATOMS: atom_id res chain seq x y z
N GLU A 1 -31.33 1.47 2.24
CA GLU A 1 -31.69 2.19 3.48
C GLU A 1 -31.18 1.38 4.67
N MET A 2 -30.34 1.97 5.50
CA MET A 2 -29.90 1.34 6.74
C MET A 2 -30.95 1.64 7.82
N CYS A 3 -31.58 0.61 8.38
CA CYS A 3 -32.54 0.73 9.45
C CYS A 3 -31.86 1.07 10.78
N ILE A 4 -32.62 1.60 11.75
CA ILE A 4 -32.12 1.81 13.13
C ILE A 4 -31.61 0.48 13.73
N ARG A 5 -32.27 -0.62 13.40
CA ARG A 5 -31.89 -1.98 13.80
C ARG A 5 -30.50 -2.35 13.24
N ASP A 6 -30.18 -2.00 11.98
CA ASP A 6 -28.92 -2.33 11.34
C ASP A 6 -27.75 -1.58 11.99
N ARG A 7 -27.97 -0.35 12.48
CA ARG A 7 -26.97 0.41 13.23
C ARG A 7 -26.66 -0.23 14.58
N ALA A 8 -27.70 -0.61 15.32
CA ALA A 8 -27.53 -1.30 16.59
C ALA A 8 -26.81 -2.65 16.40
N GLU A 9 -27.11 -3.38 15.32
CA GLU A 9 -26.46 -4.63 15.00
C GLU A 9 -24.97 -4.45 14.62
N ILE A 10 -24.61 -3.37 13.93
CA ILE A 10 -23.19 -3.02 13.65
C ILE A 10 -22.45 -2.72 14.96
N GLU A 11 -23.06 -1.98 15.87
CA GLU A 11 -22.46 -1.66 17.17
C GLU A 11 -22.28 -2.92 18.02
N ASP A 12 -23.31 -3.76 18.12
CA ASP A 12 -23.30 -4.99 18.91
C ASP A 12 -22.32 -6.04 18.38
N VAL A 13 -22.21 -6.21 17.05
CA VAL A 13 -21.41 -7.29 16.43
C VAL A 13 -19.99 -6.85 16.12
N ILE A 14 -19.80 -5.60 15.68
CA ILE A 14 -18.50 -5.09 15.22
C ILE A 14 -17.86 -4.16 16.26
N GLY A 15 -18.64 -3.60 17.17
CA GLY A 15 -18.16 -2.65 18.19
C GLY A 15 -17.83 -1.26 17.62
N ILE A 16 -18.42 -0.89 16.49
CA ILE A 16 -18.24 0.42 15.85
C ILE A 16 -19.52 1.23 16.05
N ASP A 17 -19.39 2.44 16.63
CA ASP A 17 -20.48 3.39 16.71
C ASP A 17 -20.94 3.81 15.32
N ALA A 18 -22.21 3.51 15.01
CA ALA A 18 -22.82 3.81 13.72
C ALA A 18 -23.94 4.90 13.81
N GLU A 19 -24.09 5.57 14.96
CA GLU A 19 -25.15 6.59 15.13
C GLU A 19 -25.03 7.71 14.11
N ASP A 20 -23.81 8.21 13.89
CA ASP A 20 -23.51 9.30 12.98
C ASP A 20 -23.34 8.88 11.51
N ALA A 21 -23.53 7.61 11.19
CA ALA A 21 -23.38 7.13 9.82
C ALA A 21 -24.45 7.74 8.89
N PRO A 22 -24.05 8.42 7.79
CA PRO A 22 -24.98 9.05 6.88
C PRO A 22 -25.82 7.99 6.14
N GLN A 23 -27.12 8.21 6.07
CA GLN A 23 -28.02 7.36 5.29
C GLN A 23 -27.92 7.74 3.82
N ILE A 24 -27.41 6.83 3.00
CA ILE A 24 -27.18 7.07 1.58
C ILE A 24 -27.92 6.08 0.67
N SER A 25 -28.05 6.47 -0.58
CA SER A 25 -28.40 5.56 -1.66
C SER A 25 -27.40 5.69 -2.79
N ALA A 26 -26.55 4.68 -2.94
CA ALA A 26 -25.58 4.65 -4.05
C ALA A 26 -26.27 4.67 -5.43
N LYS A 27 -27.45 4.02 -5.53
CA LYS A 27 -28.22 3.95 -6.78
C LYS A 27 -28.74 5.30 -7.25
N SER A 28 -29.24 6.13 -6.33
CA SER A 28 -29.81 7.46 -6.65
C SER A 28 -28.82 8.60 -6.43
N GLY A 29 -27.65 8.35 -5.83
CA GLY A 29 -26.69 9.38 -5.44
C GLY A 29 -27.11 10.15 -4.17
N LEU A 30 -28.20 9.77 -3.50
CA LEU A 30 -28.71 10.45 -2.33
C LEU A 30 -27.66 10.48 -1.22
N ASN A 31 -27.36 11.65 -0.68
CA ASN A 31 -26.44 11.89 0.45
C ASN A 31 -25.01 11.36 0.27
N VAL A 32 -24.57 10.98 -0.92
CA VAL A 32 -23.20 10.52 -1.16
C VAL A 32 -22.17 11.62 -0.83
N GLU A 33 -22.52 12.88 -1.09
CA GLU A 33 -21.67 14.03 -0.75
C GLU A 33 -21.41 14.13 0.77
N GLN A 34 -22.38 13.75 1.61
CA GLN A 34 -22.20 13.75 3.07
C GLN A 34 -21.13 12.74 3.52
N VAL A 35 -21.02 11.59 2.83
CA VAL A 35 -19.94 10.62 3.10
C VAL A 35 -18.59 11.22 2.81
N LEU A 36 -18.44 11.86 1.64
CA LEU A 36 -17.18 12.51 1.26
C LEU A 36 -16.80 13.62 2.24
N LYS A 37 -17.79 14.40 2.69
CA LYS A 37 -17.59 15.44 3.69
C LYS A 37 -17.11 14.85 5.02
N GLN A 38 -17.77 13.79 5.50
CA GLN A 38 -17.36 13.12 6.75
C GLN A 38 -15.96 12.50 6.64
N ILE A 39 -15.56 11.97 5.49
CA ILE A 39 -14.20 11.47 5.26
C ILE A 39 -13.18 12.59 5.48
N VAL A 40 -13.42 13.76 4.88
CA VAL A 40 -12.52 14.91 5.03
C VAL A 40 -12.48 15.45 6.46
N GLU A 41 -13.61 15.44 7.16
CA GLU A 41 -13.73 15.99 8.51
C GLU A 41 -13.23 15.05 9.61
N LYS A 42 -13.48 13.72 9.46
CA LYS A 42 -13.23 12.73 10.53
C LYS A 42 -11.94 11.94 10.35
N ILE A 43 -11.43 11.79 9.13
CA ILE A 43 -10.21 11.02 8.88
C ILE A 43 -9.01 11.98 8.92
N PRO A 44 -8.08 11.81 9.88
CA PRO A 44 -6.89 12.66 9.95
C PRO A 44 -6.00 12.44 8.72
N SER A 45 -5.33 13.50 8.29
CA SER A 45 -4.31 13.39 7.24
C SER A 45 -3.14 12.51 7.71
N PRO A 46 -2.45 11.85 6.78
CA PRO A 46 -1.24 11.09 7.13
C PRO A 46 -0.21 11.97 7.82
N GLU A 47 0.36 11.46 8.89
CA GLU A 47 1.47 12.09 9.62
C GLU A 47 2.80 11.59 9.05
N GLY A 48 3.83 12.45 9.08
CA GLY A 48 5.19 12.10 8.67
C GLY A 48 6.02 13.33 8.31
N ASP A 49 7.34 13.23 8.48
CA ASP A 49 8.30 14.27 8.10
C ASP A 49 9.01 13.88 6.79
N LYS A 50 8.84 14.70 5.77
CA LYS A 50 9.50 14.51 4.47
C LYS A 50 11.02 14.63 4.50
N ASN A 51 11.58 15.24 5.54
CA ASN A 51 13.02 15.44 5.70
C ASN A 51 13.67 14.39 6.63
N ALA A 52 12.88 13.52 7.23
CA ALA A 52 13.39 12.41 8.03
C ALA A 52 14.05 11.33 7.14
N PRO A 53 14.85 10.41 7.71
CA PRO A 53 15.35 9.25 6.99
C PRO A 53 14.21 8.44 6.36
N LEU A 54 14.41 7.98 5.13
CA LEU A 54 13.39 7.29 4.36
C LEU A 54 12.89 6.03 5.07
N GLN A 55 11.57 5.95 5.27
CA GLN A 55 10.87 4.75 5.71
C GLN A 55 9.64 4.51 4.81
N GLY A 56 9.72 3.49 3.97
CA GLY A 56 8.63 3.05 3.11
C GLY A 56 8.22 1.61 3.43
N LEU A 57 6.92 1.36 3.63
CA LEU A 57 6.39 0.02 3.85
C LEU A 57 5.96 -0.61 2.53
N ILE A 58 6.52 -1.77 2.20
CA ILE A 58 6.10 -2.56 1.03
C ILE A 58 4.80 -3.29 1.40
N PHE A 59 3.71 -3.02 0.68
CA PHE A 59 2.45 -3.72 0.89
C PHE A 59 2.08 -4.69 -0.24
N ASP A 60 2.71 -4.55 -1.42
CA ASP A 60 2.58 -5.49 -2.53
C ASP A 60 3.76 -5.36 -3.50
N SER A 61 3.95 -6.33 -4.38
CA SER A 61 4.92 -6.28 -5.46
C SER A 61 4.47 -7.15 -6.64
N MET A 62 4.76 -6.70 -7.84
CA MET A 62 4.47 -7.44 -9.06
C MET A 62 5.65 -7.39 -10.03
N TYR A 63 5.69 -8.36 -10.93
CA TYR A 63 6.66 -8.37 -12.03
C TYR A 63 5.97 -7.94 -13.33
N ASP A 64 6.54 -6.96 -13.98
CA ASP A 64 6.16 -6.52 -15.31
C ASP A 64 7.28 -6.85 -16.30
N ALA A 65 6.94 -7.39 -17.48
CA ALA A 65 7.93 -7.83 -18.47
C ALA A 65 8.79 -6.68 -19.03
N TYR A 66 8.29 -5.45 -18.98
CA TYR A 66 8.96 -4.26 -19.51
C TYR A 66 9.60 -3.39 -18.43
N LYS A 67 8.92 -3.24 -17.28
CA LYS A 67 9.39 -2.38 -16.18
C LYS A 67 10.17 -3.14 -15.11
N GLY A 68 10.20 -4.48 -15.16
CA GLY A 68 10.82 -5.31 -14.13
C GLY A 68 9.95 -5.41 -12.88
N VAL A 69 10.56 -5.36 -11.71
CA VAL A 69 9.83 -5.43 -10.44
C VAL A 69 9.23 -4.08 -10.11
N ILE A 70 7.89 -4.05 -9.95
CA ILE A 70 7.13 -2.91 -9.48
C ILE A 70 6.79 -3.16 -8.01
N ILE A 71 7.22 -2.29 -7.13
CA ILE A 71 7.05 -2.37 -5.68
C ILE A 71 5.98 -1.36 -5.29
N PHE A 72 4.93 -1.81 -4.60
CA PHE A 72 3.89 -0.95 -4.08
C PHE A 72 4.24 -0.58 -2.64
N THR A 73 4.37 0.72 -2.39
CA THR A 73 4.86 1.20 -1.10
C THR A 73 4.05 2.39 -0.57
N ARG A 74 3.95 2.43 0.75
CA ARG A 74 3.50 3.60 1.49
C ARG A 74 4.70 4.25 2.17
N ILE A 75 4.97 5.49 1.83
CA ILE A 75 6.02 6.26 2.49
C ILE A 75 5.48 6.78 3.82
N LYS A 76 6.12 6.40 4.90
CA LYS A 76 5.77 6.87 6.24
C LYS A 76 6.60 8.10 6.62
N GLU A 77 7.90 8.04 6.39
CA GLU A 77 8.85 9.12 6.66
C GLU A 77 9.77 9.31 5.47
N GLY A 78 10.31 10.52 5.33
CA GLY A 78 11.28 10.82 4.29
C GLY A 78 10.70 11.02 2.91
N THR A 79 11.57 10.93 1.92
CA THR A 79 11.24 11.12 0.50
C THR A 79 12.00 10.12 -0.35
N ILE A 80 11.34 9.50 -1.33
CA ILE A 80 11.97 8.64 -2.33
C ILE A 80 11.78 9.24 -3.71
N LYS A 81 12.84 9.27 -4.52
CA LYS A 81 12.85 9.81 -5.88
C LYS A 81 13.67 8.95 -6.83
N VAL A 82 13.58 9.24 -8.11
CA VAL A 82 14.41 8.58 -9.14
C VAL A 82 15.88 8.79 -8.81
N GLY A 83 16.69 7.72 -8.91
CA GLY A 83 18.10 7.70 -8.57
C GLY A 83 18.42 7.46 -7.10
N THR A 84 17.42 7.40 -6.21
CA THR A 84 17.63 7.01 -4.81
C THR A 84 18.16 5.57 -4.75
N LYS A 85 19.22 5.34 -4.01
CA LYS A 85 19.72 3.99 -3.70
C LYS A 85 18.92 3.41 -2.55
N MET A 86 17.82 2.75 -2.87
CA MET A 86 17.00 2.12 -1.86
C MET A 86 17.61 0.82 -1.35
N LYS A 87 17.39 0.52 -0.08
CA LYS A 87 17.74 -0.74 0.57
C LYS A 87 16.53 -1.31 1.29
N MET A 88 16.31 -2.61 1.14
CA MET A 88 15.29 -3.35 1.88
C MET A 88 15.88 -3.87 3.18
N MET A 89 15.24 -3.58 4.31
CA MET A 89 15.84 -3.86 5.62
C MET A 89 15.81 -5.34 5.98
N ALA A 90 14.76 -6.09 5.60
CA ALA A 90 14.66 -7.51 5.94
C ALA A 90 15.49 -8.42 5.02
N THR A 91 15.55 -8.12 3.73
CA THR A 91 16.32 -8.91 2.77
C THR A 91 17.76 -8.44 2.61
N GLY A 92 18.03 -7.17 2.94
CA GLY A 92 19.33 -6.53 2.77
C GLY A 92 19.66 -6.18 1.32
N GLU A 93 18.78 -6.48 0.36
CA GLU A 93 18.99 -6.14 -1.04
C GLU A 93 18.91 -4.62 -1.25
N SER A 94 19.76 -4.14 -2.14
CA SER A 94 19.80 -2.73 -2.53
C SER A 94 19.62 -2.60 -4.03
N ALA A 95 18.92 -1.55 -4.45
CA ALA A 95 18.69 -1.26 -5.85
C ALA A 95 18.52 0.23 -6.08
N GLU A 96 18.83 0.69 -7.28
CA GLU A 96 18.57 2.06 -7.68
C GLU A 96 17.14 2.20 -8.19
N VAL A 97 16.47 3.25 -7.74
CA VAL A 97 15.10 3.61 -8.15
C VAL A 97 15.14 4.16 -9.57
N VAL A 98 14.39 3.52 -10.46
CA VAL A 98 14.28 3.90 -11.87
C VAL A 98 13.10 4.82 -12.14
N GLU A 99 11.97 4.53 -11.53
CA GLU A 99 10.73 5.32 -11.68
C GLU A 99 9.97 5.30 -10.35
N VAL A 100 9.35 6.40 -10.02
CA VAL A 100 8.37 6.52 -8.93
C VAL A 100 7.06 7.08 -9.46
N GLY A 101 5.95 6.74 -8.83
CA GLY A 101 4.66 7.27 -9.27
C GLY A 101 3.51 6.92 -8.34
N THR A 102 2.38 7.50 -8.63
CA THR A 102 1.12 7.30 -7.91
C THR A 102 0.13 6.47 -8.75
N PHE A 103 -0.91 5.98 -8.08
CA PHE A 103 -1.97 5.23 -8.74
C PHE A 103 -3.04 6.18 -9.28
N GLY A 104 -3.40 5.99 -10.54
CA GLY A 104 -4.57 6.57 -11.16
C GLY A 104 -5.66 5.51 -11.37
N ALA A 105 -6.81 5.91 -11.90
CA ALA A 105 -7.88 5.00 -12.26
C ALA A 105 -7.43 4.08 -13.42
N GLY A 106 -7.03 2.84 -13.08
CA GLY A 106 -6.57 1.83 -14.05
C GLY A 106 -5.22 2.13 -14.72
N ARG A 107 -4.42 3.06 -14.20
CA ARG A 107 -3.11 3.42 -14.76
C ARG A 107 -2.12 3.87 -13.69
N PHE A 108 -0.84 3.75 -14.00
CA PHE A 108 0.25 4.33 -13.24
C PHE A 108 0.55 5.75 -13.71
N ASN A 109 0.68 6.69 -12.79
CA ASN A 109 1.03 8.07 -13.07
C ASN A 109 2.44 8.32 -12.52
N PRO A 110 3.48 8.38 -13.38
CA PRO A 110 4.82 8.74 -12.94
C PRO A 110 4.84 10.13 -12.29
N CYS A 111 5.67 10.29 -11.27
CA CYS A 111 5.92 11.58 -10.61
C CYS A 111 7.41 11.70 -10.27
N ASP A 112 7.81 12.88 -9.84
CA ASP A 112 9.23 13.16 -9.54
C ASP A 112 9.67 12.52 -8.23
N GLU A 113 8.79 12.51 -7.22
CA GLU A 113 9.07 11.99 -5.89
C GLU A 113 7.80 11.51 -5.17
N LEU A 114 7.98 10.60 -4.20
CA LEU A 114 6.98 10.25 -3.20
C LEU A 114 7.48 10.69 -1.83
N THR A 115 6.66 11.47 -1.12
CA THR A 115 6.99 12.01 0.20
C THR A 115 6.19 11.32 1.30
N ALA A 116 6.55 11.57 2.55
CA ALA A 116 5.85 11.08 3.73
C ALA A 116 4.34 11.25 3.61
N GLY A 117 3.58 10.20 3.94
CA GLY A 117 2.13 10.12 3.82
C GLY A 117 1.60 9.64 2.46
N MET A 118 2.43 9.63 1.40
CA MET A 118 2.00 9.19 0.08
C MET A 118 2.03 7.68 -0.08
N VAL A 119 1.12 7.18 -0.90
CA VAL A 119 1.08 5.80 -1.38
C VAL A 119 1.34 5.80 -2.88
N GLY A 120 2.24 4.94 -3.32
CA GLY A 120 2.63 4.89 -4.72
C GLY A 120 3.37 3.60 -5.07
N TYR A 121 3.99 3.63 -6.23
CA TYR A 121 4.84 2.55 -6.70
C TYR A 121 6.26 3.03 -6.97
N VAL A 122 7.18 2.10 -6.87
CA VAL A 122 8.59 2.29 -7.17
C VAL A 122 9.02 1.16 -8.10
N THR A 123 9.68 1.48 -9.20
CA THR A 123 10.38 0.49 -10.00
C THR A 123 11.86 0.57 -9.72
N ALA A 124 12.50 -0.57 -9.67
CA ALA A 124 13.92 -0.65 -9.38
C ALA A 124 14.61 -1.69 -10.26
N SER A 125 15.93 -1.55 -10.42
CA SER A 125 16.76 -2.47 -11.20
C SER A 125 16.92 -3.84 -10.52
N LEU A 126 15.80 -4.43 -10.04
CA LEU A 126 15.77 -5.75 -9.42
C LEU A 126 15.47 -6.82 -10.47
N LYS A 127 16.25 -7.91 -10.45
CA LYS A 127 16.13 -8.99 -11.43
C LYS A 127 14.97 -9.95 -11.15
N ASN A 128 14.51 -10.04 -9.90
CA ASN A 128 13.41 -10.91 -9.50
C ASN A 128 12.62 -10.33 -8.32
N VAL A 129 11.39 -10.81 -8.15
CA VAL A 129 10.48 -10.41 -7.06
C VAL A 129 10.90 -11.00 -5.70
N GLN A 130 11.76 -12.02 -5.68
CA GLN A 130 12.14 -12.71 -4.45
C GLN A 130 12.90 -11.81 -3.47
N GLY A 131 13.55 -10.76 -3.99
CA GLY A 131 14.21 -9.73 -3.18
C GLY A 131 13.25 -8.74 -2.53
N THR A 132 11.98 -8.68 -2.97
CA THR A 132 10.97 -7.77 -2.44
C THR A 132 9.95 -8.53 -1.60
N ARG A 133 10.06 -8.41 -0.28
CA ARG A 133 9.14 -9.08 0.62
C ARG A 133 8.04 -8.13 1.06
N VAL A 134 6.78 -8.55 0.94
CA VAL A 134 5.63 -7.81 1.49
C VAL A 134 5.78 -7.67 3.01
N GLY A 135 5.62 -6.45 3.52
CA GLY A 135 5.86 -6.10 4.92
C GLY A 135 7.30 -5.69 5.23
N ASP A 136 8.20 -5.68 4.23
CA ASP A 136 9.55 -5.15 4.41
C ASP A 136 9.56 -3.61 4.38
N THR A 137 10.61 -3.03 4.94
CA THR A 137 10.83 -1.59 4.97
C THR A 137 11.88 -1.20 3.96
N ILE A 138 11.52 -0.23 3.10
CA ILE A 138 12.46 0.45 2.21
C ILE A 138 13.08 1.62 2.97
N THR A 139 14.41 1.72 2.92
CA THR A 139 15.17 2.85 3.43
C THR A 139 16.17 3.34 2.39
N ASP A 140 16.77 4.50 2.61
CA ASP A 140 17.91 4.97 1.81
C ASP A 140 19.17 4.19 2.22
N ALA A 141 19.95 3.73 1.25
CA ALA A 141 21.19 3.00 1.53
C ALA A 141 22.29 3.90 2.08
N ASP A 142 22.27 5.19 1.72
CA ASP A 142 23.28 6.18 2.14
C ASP A 142 22.92 6.80 3.51
N ASP A 143 21.62 6.87 3.86
CA ASP A 143 21.11 7.33 5.17
C ASP A 143 19.99 6.40 5.67
N PRO A 144 20.33 5.20 6.15
CA PRO A 144 19.34 4.21 6.54
C PRO A 144 18.63 4.60 7.84
N CYS A 145 17.32 4.36 7.89
CA CYS A 145 16.54 4.53 9.11
C CYS A 145 17.00 3.54 10.20
N ALA A 146 16.87 3.94 11.47
CA ALA A 146 17.34 3.17 12.61
C ALA A 146 16.54 1.88 12.84
N GLU A 147 15.23 1.92 12.64
CA GLU A 147 14.32 0.81 12.91
C GLU A 147 13.39 0.53 11.73
N PRO A 148 13.12 -0.76 11.42
CA PRO A 148 12.14 -1.10 10.40
C PRO A 148 10.73 -0.79 10.88
N LEU A 149 9.84 -0.50 9.94
CA LEU A 149 8.42 -0.38 10.21
C LEU A 149 7.85 -1.74 10.65
N PRO A 150 6.83 -1.75 11.54
CA PRO A 150 6.13 -2.98 11.85
C PRO A 150 5.51 -3.56 10.57
N GLY A 151 6.07 -4.69 10.14
CA GLY A 151 5.60 -5.40 8.95
C GLY A 151 4.31 -6.17 9.21
N TYR A 152 3.81 -6.82 8.15
CA TYR A 152 2.64 -7.68 8.29
C TYR A 152 2.97 -8.97 9.04
N LYS A 153 2.01 -9.43 9.86
CA LYS A 153 2.13 -10.71 10.56
C LYS A 153 2.24 -11.85 9.54
N LYS A 154 3.28 -12.67 9.66
CA LYS A 154 3.44 -13.84 8.80
C LYS A 154 2.32 -14.83 9.09
N VAL A 155 1.48 -15.09 8.09
CA VAL A 155 0.41 -16.08 8.16
C VAL A 155 0.93 -17.42 7.65
N ASN A 156 0.67 -18.49 8.38
CA ASN A 156 0.99 -19.83 7.89
C ASN A 156 0.00 -20.22 6.78
N PRO A 157 0.45 -20.85 5.69
CA PRO A 157 -0.45 -21.34 4.65
C PRO A 157 -1.45 -22.33 5.22
N MET A 158 -2.74 -22.14 4.92
CA MET A 158 -3.81 -23.03 5.40
C MET A 158 -4.32 -23.96 4.30
N VAL A 159 -4.02 -23.66 3.04
CA VAL A 159 -4.42 -24.46 1.88
C VAL A 159 -3.19 -24.66 0.99
N TYR A 160 -2.96 -25.91 0.62
CA TYR A 160 -1.89 -26.30 -0.30
C TYR A 160 -2.52 -26.84 -1.58
N CYS A 161 -2.09 -26.32 -2.74
CA CYS A 161 -2.46 -26.86 -4.04
C CYS A 161 -1.20 -27.24 -4.82
N GLY A 162 -1.20 -28.44 -5.40
CA GLY A 162 -0.16 -28.87 -6.36
C GLY A 162 -0.58 -28.43 -7.75
N PRO A 163 0.21 -27.61 -8.48
CA PRO A 163 -0.06 -27.35 -9.88
C PRO A 163 0.12 -28.64 -10.69
N VAL A 164 -0.94 -29.12 -11.33
CA VAL A 164 -0.88 -30.27 -12.22
C VAL A 164 -0.69 -29.76 -13.64
N SER A 165 0.46 -30.03 -14.23
CA SER A 165 0.71 -29.75 -15.64
C SER A 165 0.12 -30.86 -16.49
N TYR A 166 -0.93 -30.58 -17.25
CA TYR A 166 -1.49 -31.49 -18.27
C TYR A 166 -0.67 -31.39 -19.57
N THR A 167 0.53 -31.93 -19.56
CA THR A 167 1.36 -31.99 -20.78
C THR A 167 0.97 -33.13 -21.73
N HIS A 168 -0.06 -33.94 -21.40
CA HIS A 168 -0.48 -35.12 -22.19
C HIS A 168 -1.99 -35.12 -22.49
N LEU A 169 -2.53 -34.05 -22.99
CA LEU A 169 -3.79 -34.09 -23.74
C LEU A 169 -3.47 -34.06 -25.23
N ARG A 170 -3.46 -35.26 -25.82
CA ARG A 170 -3.61 -35.48 -27.25
C ARG A 170 -5.07 -35.36 -27.62
#